data_4e3fe7ce072afd4dcbd0f24cdadbebf7
#
_entry.id   4e3fe7ce072afd4dcbd0f24cdadbebf7
#
_cell.length_a   1.000
_cell.length_b   1.000
_cell.length_c   1.000
_cell.angle_alpha   90.00
_cell.angle_beta   90.00
_cell.angle_gamma   90.00
#
_symmetry.space_group_name_H-M   'P 1'
#
loop_
_entity.id
_entity.type
_entity.pdbx_description
1 polymer ?
#
loop_
_entity_poly.entity_id
_entity_poly.type
_entity_poly.pdbx_seq_one_letter_code
_entity_poly.pdbx_strand_id
1 'polypeptide(L)'
;MRFLIVFTLLLTASFSIAQPKQNSPYSKFGIGDPVNQFFANSAAWGGQSAAFHDPYHLNIVNPASFAFLRTTSLETGLFAKYSHLTTATSTKDNWSGNLAYAALGFTLRSPINEVLDKTKSPWQFGMGIALTPYSLVGYNVQTIDTLPDLGVVVNSFEGSGGTYRLNWSNAAKYKNTAVGINLGWTFGKSTYENTTTFSDSLPTFFNNRREDVSVNGFIWNIGVQHDFVLKTADNDKTVPLRWITLGVTGEGKHDLKSIYDQLFIRSRGLLSNGTYDDADTLASALVS
;
A
#
# COMPACT_ATOMS: atom_id res chain seq x y z
N MET A 1 17.73 -31.07 -13.41
CA MET A 1 16.83 -30.12 -14.08
C MET A 1 16.06 -29.22 -13.12
N ARG A 2 15.35 -29.72 -12.12
CA ARG A 2 14.55 -28.90 -11.18
C ARG A 2 15.37 -27.86 -10.40
N PHE A 3 16.55 -28.24 -9.90
CA PHE A 3 17.47 -27.31 -9.22
C PHE A 3 18.03 -26.21 -10.13
N LEU A 4 18.26 -26.50 -11.40
CA LEU A 4 18.77 -25.52 -12.37
C LEU A 4 17.71 -24.45 -12.66
N ILE A 5 16.43 -24.84 -12.76
CA ILE A 5 15.31 -23.90 -13.00
C ILE A 5 15.14 -22.97 -11.80
N VAL A 6 15.19 -23.51 -10.57
CA VAL A 6 15.10 -22.68 -9.35
C VAL A 6 16.29 -21.73 -9.22
N PHE A 7 17.49 -22.18 -9.56
CA PHE A 7 18.70 -21.35 -9.54
C PHE A 7 18.67 -20.25 -10.61
N THR A 8 18.16 -20.55 -11.80
CA THR A 8 17.97 -19.56 -12.87
C THR A 8 16.91 -18.52 -12.49
N LEU A 9 15.79 -18.93 -11.87
CA LEU A 9 14.77 -18.03 -11.34
C LEU A 9 15.30 -17.11 -10.22
N LEU A 10 16.14 -17.63 -9.34
CA LEU A 10 16.81 -16.85 -8.30
C LEU A 10 17.81 -15.84 -8.87
N LEU A 11 18.56 -16.22 -9.90
CA LEU A 11 19.52 -15.32 -10.59
C LEU A 11 18.78 -14.19 -11.34
N THR A 12 17.66 -14.47 -12.00
CA THR A 12 16.90 -13.43 -12.70
C THR A 12 16.25 -12.43 -11.75
N ALA A 13 15.89 -12.86 -10.55
CA ALA A 13 15.36 -11.97 -9.50
C ALA A 13 16.40 -10.94 -9.00
N SER A 14 17.70 -11.27 -9.09
CA SER A 14 18.80 -10.38 -8.66
C SER A 14 19.03 -9.19 -9.60
N PHE A 15 18.53 -9.24 -10.83
CA PHE A 15 18.64 -8.15 -11.81
C PHE A 15 17.40 -7.23 -11.85
N SER A 16 16.47 -7.39 -10.92
CA SER A 16 15.32 -6.50 -10.83
C SER A 16 15.79 -5.12 -10.37
N ILE A 17 16.02 -4.22 -11.32
CA ILE A 17 16.14 -2.79 -11.04
C ILE A 17 14.79 -2.39 -10.45
N ALA A 18 14.79 -1.96 -9.20
CA ALA A 18 13.58 -1.55 -8.52
C ALA A 18 12.93 -0.39 -9.28
N GLN A 19 11.86 -0.67 -10.01
CA GLN A 19 11.10 0.37 -10.67
C GLN A 19 10.49 1.30 -9.61
N PRO A 20 10.35 2.60 -9.87
CA PRO A 20 9.73 3.51 -8.92
C PRO A 20 8.32 3.01 -8.58
N LYS A 21 8.04 2.88 -7.28
CA LYS A 21 6.76 2.38 -6.76
C LYS A 21 5.58 3.28 -7.15
N GLN A 22 5.85 4.56 -7.27
CA GLN A 22 4.90 5.60 -7.63
C GLN A 22 5.63 6.66 -8.45
N ASN A 23 4.90 7.36 -9.31
CA ASN A 23 5.40 8.53 -10.01
C ASN A 23 4.34 9.62 -10.00
N SER A 24 4.38 10.42 -8.94
CA SER A 24 3.44 11.51 -8.72
C SER A 24 4.14 12.63 -7.96
N PRO A 25 4.30 13.82 -8.57
CA PRO A 25 4.84 14.99 -7.87
C PRO A 25 4.04 15.38 -6.63
N TYR A 26 2.76 15.04 -6.61
CA TYR A 26 1.85 15.33 -5.48
C TYR A 26 2.17 14.49 -4.25
N SER A 27 2.84 13.35 -4.41
CA SER A 27 3.27 12.50 -3.29
C SER A 27 4.34 13.13 -2.39
N LYS A 28 4.78 14.36 -2.71
CA LYS A 28 5.67 15.17 -1.86
C LYS A 28 5.00 15.59 -0.55
N PHE A 29 3.68 15.63 -0.50
CA PHE A 29 2.96 16.22 0.64
C PHE A 29 2.49 15.14 1.62
N GLY A 30 2.60 15.45 2.92
CA GLY A 30 2.15 14.59 4.02
C GLY A 30 2.89 13.25 4.06
N ILE A 31 2.14 12.16 4.09
CA ILE A 31 2.67 10.79 4.10
C ILE A 31 2.76 10.18 2.69
N GLY A 32 2.56 10.97 1.64
CA GLY A 32 2.51 10.54 0.24
C GLY A 32 1.08 10.38 -0.31
N ASP A 33 0.99 9.87 -1.53
CA ASP A 33 -0.30 9.61 -2.16
C ASP A 33 -1.00 8.43 -1.49
N PRO A 34 -2.25 8.58 -1.03
CA PRO A 34 -3.00 7.49 -0.44
C PRO A 34 -3.32 6.41 -1.48
N VAL A 35 -3.23 5.15 -1.07
CA VAL A 35 -3.56 3.99 -1.91
C VAL A 35 -4.94 3.47 -1.52
N ASN A 36 -5.73 3.13 -2.54
CA ASN A 36 -7.03 2.49 -2.32
C ASN A 36 -6.86 1.16 -1.58
N GLN A 37 -7.67 0.95 -0.54
CA GLN A 37 -7.56 -0.22 0.32
C GLN A 37 -8.43 -1.41 -0.14
N PHE A 38 -9.14 -1.29 -1.25
CA PHE A 38 -9.93 -2.39 -1.79
C PHE A 38 -9.10 -3.31 -2.69
N PHE A 39 -9.49 -4.58 -2.78
CA PHE A 39 -8.85 -5.58 -3.62
C PHE A 39 -9.36 -5.54 -5.07
N ALA A 40 -8.68 -6.23 -5.98
CA ALA A 40 -8.96 -6.20 -7.40
C ALA A 40 -10.39 -6.66 -7.75
N ASN A 41 -10.96 -7.60 -7.02
CA ASN A 41 -12.34 -8.04 -7.17
C ASN A 41 -13.36 -6.92 -6.92
N SER A 42 -13.10 -6.04 -5.94
CA SER A 42 -13.94 -4.88 -5.64
C SER A 42 -13.67 -3.71 -6.58
N ALA A 43 -12.48 -3.61 -7.16
CA ALA A 43 -12.11 -2.54 -8.09
C ALA A 43 -13.04 -2.49 -9.30
N ALA A 44 -13.45 -3.66 -9.83
CA ALA A 44 -14.39 -3.77 -10.94
C ALA A 44 -15.78 -3.18 -10.65
N TRP A 45 -16.14 -3.06 -9.37
CA TRP A 45 -17.41 -2.50 -8.88
C TRP A 45 -17.24 -1.06 -8.34
N GLY A 46 -16.15 -0.37 -8.73
CA GLY A 46 -15.84 0.97 -8.26
C GLY A 46 -15.37 1.04 -6.79
N GLY A 47 -14.84 -0.06 -6.26
CA GLY A 47 -14.31 -0.13 -4.89
C GLY A 47 -15.38 -0.29 -3.80
N GLN A 48 -16.64 -0.54 -4.16
CA GLN A 48 -17.72 -0.77 -3.19
C GLN A 48 -17.49 -2.09 -2.46
N SER A 49 -17.10 -2.01 -1.22
CA SER A 49 -16.67 -3.18 -0.43
C SER A 49 -17.43 -3.33 0.89
N ALA A 50 -18.16 -2.32 1.36
CA ALA A 50 -18.82 -2.40 2.67
C ALA A 50 -19.86 -3.53 2.78
N ALA A 51 -20.64 -3.77 1.70
CA ALA A 51 -21.63 -4.85 1.63
C ALA A 51 -21.14 -6.07 0.85
N PHE A 52 -19.92 -6.02 0.29
CA PHE A 52 -19.39 -7.13 -0.50
C PHE A 52 -18.85 -8.25 0.39
N HIS A 53 -19.31 -9.45 0.14
CA HIS A 53 -18.73 -10.69 0.65
C HIS A 53 -18.80 -11.78 -0.41
N ASP A 54 -17.83 -12.67 -0.40
CA ASP A 54 -17.75 -13.79 -1.32
C ASP A 54 -17.17 -15.02 -0.59
N PRO A 55 -17.59 -16.25 -0.94
CA PRO A 55 -17.09 -17.46 -0.31
C PRO A 55 -15.60 -17.75 -0.58
N TYR A 56 -15.01 -17.15 -1.62
CA TYR A 56 -13.69 -17.45 -2.14
C TYR A 56 -12.78 -16.23 -2.20
N HIS A 57 -13.34 -15.02 -2.21
CA HIS A 57 -12.62 -13.76 -2.32
C HIS A 57 -12.59 -12.97 -1.03
N LEU A 58 -11.44 -12.35 -0.78
CA LEU A 58 -11.19 -11.59 0.43
C LEU A 58 -11.67 -10.13 0.29
N ASN A 59 -12.14 -9.57 1.39
CA ASN A 59 -12.48 -8.16 1.49
C ASN A 59 -12.00 -7.60 2.83
N ILE A 60 -10.94 -6.79 2.81
CA ILE A 60 -10.35 -6.20 4.01
C ILE A 60 -11.07 -4.93 4.48
N VAL A 61 -11.85 -4.30 3.60
CA VAL A 61 -12.54 -3.04 3.91
C VAL A 61 -13.61 -3.27 4.99
N ASN A 62 -14.38 -4.38 4.84
CA ASN A 62 -15.32 -4.77 5.87
C ASN A 62 -14.90 -6.14 6.46
N PRO A 63 -14.35 -6.17 7.68
CA PRO A 63 -13.86 -7.42 8.27
C PRO A 63 -14.96 -8.47 8.51
N ALA A 64 -16.23 -8.09 8.58
CA ALA A 64 -17.33 -9.04 8.70
C ALA A 64 -17.40 -10.04 7.54
N SER A 65 -16.88 -9.68 6.37
CA SER A 65 -16.85 -10.51 5.16
C SER A 65 -16.06 -11.83 5.35
N PHE A 66 -15.05 -11.84 6.21
CA PHE A 66 -14.25 -13.04 6.47
C PHE A 66 -15.07 -14.21 7.03
N ALA A 67 -16.18 -13.92 7.71
CA ALA A 67 -17.07 -14.97 8.24
C ALA A 67 -17.91 -15.66 7.16
N PHE A 68 -17.89 -15.17 5.91
CA PHE A 68 -18.56 -15.81 4.77
C PHE A 68 -17.65 -16.73 3.98
N LEU A 69 -16.32 -16.72 4.26
CA LEU A 69 -15.38 -17.61 3.61
C LEU A 69 -15.75 -19.08 3.84
N ARG A 70 -15.65 -19.86 2.77
CA ARG A 70 -15.87 -21.32 2.80
C ARG A 70 -14.59 -22.12 2.67
N THR A 71 -13.52 -21.50 2.22
CA THR A 71 -12.23 -22.15 2.00
C THR A 71 -11.11 -21.17 2.36
N THR A 72 -9.92 -21.69 2.50
CA THR A 72 -8.70 -20.87 2.60
C THR A 72 -8.45 -20.21 1.25
N SER A 73 -8.26 -18.90 1.26
CA SER A 73 -7.99 -18.09 0.07
C SER A 73 -6.71 -17.31 0.25
N LEU A 74 -5.82 -17.40 -0.73
CA LEU A 74 -4.62 -16.58 -0.86
C LEU A 74 -4.82 -15.65 -2.06
N GLU A 75 -4.73 -14.37 -1.85
CA GLU A 75 -4.85 -13.36 -2.89
C GLU A 75 -3.66 -12.42 -2.90
N THR A 76 -3.17 -12.13 -4.10
CA THR A 76 -2.14 -11.13 -4.33
C THR A 76 -2.56 -10.24 -5.49
N GLY A 77 -2.35 -8.96 -5.35
CA GLY A 77 -2.62 -7.98 -6.40
C GLY A 77 -1.34 -7.23 -6.78
N LEU A 78 -1.18 -6.98 -8.06
CA LEU A 78 -0.16 -6.10 -8.60
C LEU A 78 -0.87 -4.97 -9.34
N PHE A 79 -0.28 -3.79 -9.33
CA PHE A 79 -0.72 -2.73 -10.22
C PHE A 79 0.42 -2.24 -11.09
N ALA A 80 0.08 -1.80 -12.28
CA ALA A 80 0.97 -1.08 -13.18
C ALA A 80 0.25 0.19 -13.63
N LYS A 81 0.96 1.32 -13.60
CA LYS A 81 0.44 2.64 -14.00
C LYS A 81 1.36 3.20 -15.08
N TYR A 82 0.78 3.54 -16.21
CA TYR A 82 1.40 4.35 -17.24
C TYR A 82 0.99 5.81 -17.02
N SER A 83 1.95 6.70 -17.04
CA SER A 83 1.74 8.13 -16.86
C SER A 83 2.40 8.90 -17.99
N HIS A 84 1.62 9.75 -18.65
CA HIS A 84 2.07 10.70 -19.66
C HIS A 84 2.13 12.09 -19.01
N LEU A 85 3.34 12.57 -18.75
CA LEU A 85 3.59 13.84 -18.06
C LEU A 85 3.94 14.89 -19.09
N THR A 86 3.16 15.96 -19.15
CA THR A 86 3.39 17.07 -20.08
C THR A 86 3.58 18.37 -19.31
N THR A 87 4.64 19.09 -19.62
CA THR A 87 4.89 20.46 -19.19
C THR A 87 4.84 21.39 -20.39
N ALA A 88 4.96 22.69 -20.19
CA ALA A 88 5.00 23.65 -21.29
C ALA A 88 6.17 23.40 -22.29
N THR A 89 7.25 22.77 -21.83
CA THR A 89 8.51 22.63 -22.57
C THR A 89 8.94 21.18 -22.81
N SER A 90 8.33 20.21 -22.16
CA SER A 90 8.74 18.80 -22.30
C SER A 90 7.60 17.83 -22.02
N THR A 91 7.73 16.63 -22.59
CA THR A 91 6.83 15.51 -22.36
C THR A 91 7.65 14.29 -21.98
N LYS A 92 7.19 13.54 -20.97
CA LYS A 92 7.85 12.33 -20.51
C LYS A 92 6.84 11.25 -20.18
N ASP A 93 7.08 10.07 -20.76
CA ASP A 93 6.34 8.85 -20.45
C ASP A 93 7.02 8.08 -19.32
N ASN A 94 6.23 7.56 -18.40
CA ASN A 94 6.78 6.80 -17.31
C ASN A 94 5.85 5.66 -16.87
N TRP A 95 6.46 4.53 -16.55
CA TRP A 95 5.83 3.37 -15.96
C TRP A 95 6.14 3.29 -14.47
N SER A 96 5.15 3.00 -13.67
CA SER A 96 5.31 2.69 -12.26
C SER A 96 4.48 1.47 -11.89
N GLY A 97 4.88 0.75 -10.86
CA GLY A 97 4.14 -0.42 -10.42
C GLY A 97 4.62 -0.93 -9.07
N ASN A 98 3.71 -1.61 -8.38
CA ASN A 98 4.01 -2.16 -7.07
C ASN A 98 3.07 -3.31 -6.73
N LEU A 99 3.36 -3.99 -5.62
CA LEU A 99 2.42 -4.86 -4.96
C LEU A 99 1.22 -4.02 -4.49
N ALA A 100 0.01 -4.37 -4.95
CA ALA A 100 -1.22 -3.73 -4.48
C ALA A 100 -1.67 -4.30 -3.14
N TYR A 101 -1.53 -5.61 -2.96
CA TYR A 101 -1.82 -6.31 -1.70
C TYR A 101 -1.32 -7.75 -1.73
N ALA A 102 -1.11 -8.30 -0.54
CA ALA A 102 -0.97 -9.73 -0.32
C ALA A 102 -1.85 -10.09 0.89
N ALA A 103 -2.75 -11.05 0.72
CA ALA A 103 -3.73 -11.40 1.75
C ALA A 103 -3.97 -12.90 1.81
N LEU A 104 -4.14 -13.40 3.02
CA LEU A 104 -4.49 -14.78 3.33
C LEU A 104 -5.71 -14.76 4.24
N GLY A 105 -6.77 -15.48 3.85
CA GLY A 105 -7.96 -15.65 4.65
C GLY A 105 -8.34 -17.11 4.79
N PHE A 106 -8.90 -17.47 5.91
CA PHE A 106 -9.33 -18.83 6.17
C PHE A 106 -10.55 -18.89 7.09
N THR A 107 -11.39 -19.87 6.82
CA THR A 107 -12.50 -20.20 7.70
C THR A 107 -11.99 -21.04 8.86
N LEU A 108 -12.41 -20.67 10.08
CA LEU A 108 -12.08 -21.43 11.28
C LEU A 108 -12.99 -22.67 11.48
N ARG A 109 -14.06 -22.73 10.71
CA ARG A 109 -14.99 -23.85 10.71
C ARG A 109 -15.24 -24.26 9.26
N SER A 110 -14.82 -25.49 8.92
CA SER A 110 -14.94 -26.00 7.55
C SER A 110 -16.41 -26.38 7.25
N PRO A 111 -17.03 -25.75 6.24
CA PRO A 111 -18.38 -26.16 5.80
C PRO A 111 -18.41 -27.60 5.25
N ILE A 112 -17.27 -28.11 4.77
CA ILE A 112 -17.15 -29.49 4.29
C ILE A 112 -17.31 -30.48 5.45
N ASN A 113 -16.64 -30.21 6.57
CA ASN A 113 -16.78 -31.06 7.77
C ASN A 113 -18.21 -31.03 8.31
N GLU A 114 -18.88 -29.89 8.26
CA GLU A 114 -20.29 -29.79 8.68
C GLU A 114 -21.21 -30.70 7.83
N VAL A 115 -20.94 -30.80 6.54
CA VAL A 115 -21.70 -31.70 5.66
C VAL A 115 -21.38 -33.16 5.94
N LEU A 116 -20.10 -33.51 6.14
CA LEU A 116 -19.66 -34.89 6.43
C LEU A 116 -20.17 -35.38 7.78
N ASP A 117 -20.09 -34.50 8.81
CA ASP A 117 -20.50 -34.82 10.18
C ASP A 117 -22.01 -34.66 10.39
N LYS A 118 -22.76 -34.23 9.37
CA LYS A 118 -24.20 -33.91 9.42
C LYS A 118 -24.57 -32.94 10.54
N THR A 119 -23.62 -32.10 10.94
CA THR A 119 -23.81 -31.07 11.97
C THR A 119 -23.89 -29.71 11.32
N LYS A 120 -25.05 -29.01 11.45
CA LYS A 120 -25.19 -27.64 10.99
C LYS A 120 -25.07 -26.71 12.19
N SER A 121 -24.08 -25.83 12.20
CA SER A 121 -23.99 -24.75 13.17
C SER A 121 -24.52 -23.44 12.60
N PRO A 122 -25.26 -22.67 13.36
CA PRO A 122 -25.64 -21.31 12.95
C PRO A 122 -24.47 -20.32 13.01
N TRP A 123 -23.35 -20.71 13.66
CA TRP A 123 -22.17 -19.89 13.80
C TRP A 123 -21.10 -20.24 12.76
N GLN A 124 -20.53 -19.22 12.14
CA GLN A 124 -19.34 -19.33 11.26
C GLN A 124 -18.31 -18.31 11.74
N PHE A 125 -17.03 -18.66 11.61
CA PHE A 125 -15.93 -17.82 12.02
C PHE A 125 -14.92 -17.77 10.89
N GLY A 126 -14.40 -16.59 10.63
CA GLY A 126 -13.35 -16.37 9.63
C GLY A 126 -12.27 -15.46 10.17
N MET A 127 -11.08 -15.60 9.62
CA MET A 127 -9.90 -14.89 10.03
C MET A 127 -9.02 -14.61 8.82
N GLY A 128 -8.20 -13.58 8.89
CA GLY A 128 -7.27 -13.27 7.81
C GLY A 128 -6.14 -12.35 8.22
N ILE A 129 -5.12 -12.33 7.38
CA ILE A 129 -3.98 -11.44 7.47
C ILE A 129 -3.79 -10.81 6.09
N ALA A 130 -3.58 -9.49 6.05
CA ALA A 130 -3.32 -8.80 4.80
C ALA A 130 -2.25 -7.72 4.97
N LEU A 131 -1.34 -7.65 4.00
CA LEU A 131 -0.38 -6.57 3.85
C LEU A 131 -0.81 -5.72 2.66
N THR A 132 -1.06 -4.43 2.91
CA THR A 132 -1.46 -3.46 1.89
C THR A 132 -0.59 -2.21 1.97
N PRO A 133 -0.20 -1.58 0.86
CA PRO A 133 0.34 -0.22 0.90
C PRO A 133 -0.77 0.73 1.36
N TYR A 134 -0.43 1.65 2.26
CA TYR A 134 -1.34 2.67 2.76
C TYR A 134 -1.13 3.99 2.02
N SER A 135 0.13 4.38 1.85
CA SER A 135 0.53 5.50 1.01
C SER A 135 1.84 5.21 0.29
N LEU A 136 2.06 5.87 -0.83
CA LEU A 136 3.27 5.73 -1.62
C LEU A 136 3.87 7.09 -1.93
N VAL A 137 5.19 7.18 -1.84
CA VAL A 137 5.98 8.35 -2.24
C VAL A 137 6.87 7.93 -3.40
N GLY A 138 6.84 8.73 -4.47
CA GLY A 138 7.71 8.52 -5.61
C GLY A 138 7.60 9.67 -6.60
N TYR A 139 8.65 10.49 -6.67
CA TYR A 139 8.79 11.54 -7.67
C TYR A 139 10.25 11.89 -7.87
N ASN A 140 10.53 12.41 -9.06
CA ASN A 140 11.81 13.03 -9.38
C ASN A 140 11.49 14.21 -10.31
N VAL A 141 11.65 15.42 -9.80
CA VAL A 141 11.34 16.68 -10.48
C VAL A 141 12.57 17.56 -10.46
N GLN A 142 12.90 18.16 -11.58
CA GLN A 142 14.00 19.12 -11.69
C GLN A 142 13.46 20.48 -12.14
N THR A 143 13.99 21.52 -11.54
CA THR A 143 13.81 22.91 -12.01
C THR A 143 15.18 23.47 -12.39
N ILE A 144 15.21 24.22 -13.48
CA ILE A 144 16.42 24.86 -13.99
C ILE A 144 16.14 26.35 -14.01
N ASP A 145 16.93 27.09 -13.23
CA ASP A 145 16.85 28.55 -13.12
C ASP A 145 18.19 29.16 -13.54
N THR A 146 18.16 30.29 -14.22
CA THR A 146 19.36 31.04 -14.57
C THR A 146 19.42 32.30 -13.71
N LEU A 147 20.42 32.37 -12.85
CA LEU A 147 20.65 33.53 -11.98
C LEU A 147 21.78 34.41 -12.56
N PRO A 148 21.62 35.74 -12.59
CA PRO A 148 22.57 36.67 -13.26
C PRO A 148 24.02 36.49 -12.77
N ASP A 149 24.24 36.24 -11.50
CA ASP A 149 25.57 36.21 -10.87
C ASP A 149 26.07 34.78 -10.55
N LEU A 150 25.21 33.76 -10.69
CA LEU A 150 25.49 32.38 -10.28
C LEU A 150 25.39 31.38 -11.43
N GLY A 151 24.99 31.83 -12.62
CA GLY A 151 24.81 30.98 -13.79
C GLY A 151 23.56 30.08 -13.68
N VAL A 152 23.65 28.87 -14.21
CA VAL A 152 22.55 27.93 -14.20
C VAL A 152 22.52 27.16 -12.88
N VAL A 153 21.38 27.22 -12.21
CA VAL A 153 21.10 26.52 -10.96
C VAL A 153 20.09 25.41 -11.25
N VAL A 154 20.46 24.18 -10.92
CA VAL A 154 19.59 23.00 -11.05
C VAL A 154 19.16 22.54 -9.66
N ASN A 155 17.86 22.60 -9.39
CA ASN A 155 17.28 22.03 -8.20
C ASN A 155 16.62 20.71 -8.57
N SER A 156 17.05 19.61 -7.93
CA SER A 156 16.47 18.29 -8.05
C SER A 156 15.72 17.92 -6.79
N PHE A 157 14.45 17.58 -6.94
CA PHE A 157 13.57 17.13 -5.86
C PHE A 157 13.25 15.68 -6.09
N GLU A 158 13.64 14.82 -5.17
CA GLU A 158 13.38 13.39 -5.25
C GLU A 158 12.68 12.91 -3.99
N GLY A 159 11.71 12.03 -4.16
CA GLY A 159 11.02 11.39 -3.06
C GLY A 159 10.83 9.91 -3.32
N SER A 160 11.02 9.09 -2.30
CA SER A 160 10.84 7.65 -2.38
C SER A 160 10.34 7.06 -1.08
N GLY A 161 9.70 5.88 -1.16
CA GLY A 161 9.22 5.16 0.01
C GLY A 161 7.71 5.04 0.09
N GLY A 162 7.18 5.10 1.30
CA GLY A 162 5.76 5.00 1.60
C GLY A 162 5.47 4.23 2.88
N THR A 163 4.19 4.10 3.19
CA THR A 163 3.71 3.39 4.37
C THR A 163 2.91 2.16 3.98
N TYR A 164 2.99 1.13 4.78
CA TYR A 164 2.28 -0.13 4.64
C TYR A 164 1.44 -0.40 5.87
N ARG A 165 0.40 -1.19 5.69
CA ARG A 165 -0.51 -1.63 6.73
C ARG A 165 -0.55 -3.16 6.76
N LEU A 166 -0.22 -3.73 7.90
CA LEU A 166 -0.45 -5.14 8.19
C LEU A 166 -1.73 -5.24 9.00
N ASN A 167 -2.73 -5.92 8.46
CA ASN A 167 -4.02 -6.12 9.11
C ASN A 167 -4.18 -7.57 9.54
N TRP A 168 -4.76 -7.75 10.72
CA TRP A 168 -5.28 -9.01 11.22
C TRP A 168 -6.80 -8.87 11.40
N SER A 169 -7.54 -9.67 10.64
CA SER A 169 -8.99 -9.65 10.57
C SER A 169 -9.59 -10.83 11.31
N ASN A 170 -10.64 -10.58 12.07
CA ASN A 170 -11.43 -11.62 12.73
C ASN A 170 -12.91 -11.32 12.54
N ALA A 171 -13.68 -12.35 12.24
CA ALA A 171 -15.11 -12.22 12.01
C ALA A 171 -15.89 -13.40 12.56
N ALA A 172 -17.10 -13.10 13.01
CA ALA A 172 -18.09 -14.07 13.44
C ALA A 172 -19.43 -13.79 12.75
N LYS A 173 -20.08 -14.83 12.27
CA LYS A 173 -21.40 -14.77 11.65
C LYS A 173 -22.35 -15.65 12.41
N TYR A 174 -23.51 -15.13 12.73
CA TYR A 174 -24.62 -15.87 13.25
C TYR A 174 -25.79 -15.78 12.28
N LYS A 175 -26.19 -16.92 11.70
CA LYS A 175 -27.20 -16.99 10.63
C LYS A 175 -26.85 -16.04 9.48
N ASN A 176 -27.59 -14.94 9.33
CA ASN A 176 -27.46 -13.98 8.24
C ASN A 176 -26.68 -12.70 8.63
N THR A 177 -26.29 -12.56 9.90
CA THR A 177 -25.59 -11.37 10.40
C THR A 177 -24.15 -11.72 10.71
N ALA A 178 -23.22 -10.94 10.17
CA ALA A 178 -21.80 -11.04 10.46
C ALA A 178 -21.29 -9.76 11.08
N VAL A 179 -20.36 -9.91 12.01
CA VAL A 179 -19.60 -8.82 12.63
C VAL A 179 -18.12 -9.13 12.53
N GLY A 180 -17.30 -8.11 12.42
CA GLY A 180 -15.85 -8.32 12.33
C GLY A 180 -15.07 -7.12 12.83
N ILE A 181 -13.80 -7.37 13.08
CA ILE A 181 -12.80 -6.37 13.48
C ILE A 181 -11.48 -6.61 12.73
N ASN A 182 -10.89 -5.55 12.23
CA ASN A 182 -9.50 -5.50 11.79
C ASN A 182 -8.66 -4.82 12.87
N LEU A 183 -7.54 -5.44 13.21
CA LEU A 183 -6.49 -4.86 14.01
C LEU A 183 -5.29 -4.65 13.09
N GLY A 184 -4.86 -3.40 12.91
CA GLY A 184 -3.87 -3.03 11.92
C GLY A 184 -2.64 -2.37 12.55
N TRP A 185 -1.48 -2.63 11.97
CA TRP A 185 -0.25 -1.93 12.26
C TRP A 185 0.23 -1.22 11.01
N THR A 186 0.26 0.11 11.05
CA THR A 186 0.79 0.94 9.97
C THR A 186 2.27 1.23 10.25
N PHE A 187 3.13 1.05 9.26
CA PHE A 187 4.57 1.27 9.36
C PHE A 187 5.14 1.65 8.00
N GLY A 188 6.26 2.37 8.02
CA GLY A 188 6.96 2.72 6.79
C GLY A 188 7.90 3.89 6.96
N LYS A 189 8.65 4.15 5.89
CA LYS A 189 9.62 5.24 5.81
C LYS A 189 9.53 5.88 4.44
N SER A 190 9.54 7.20 4.43
CA SER A 190 9.65 8.03 3.23
C SER A 190 10.89 8.89 3.33
N THR A 191 11.63 8.98 2.23
CA THR A 191 12.83 9.80 2.08
C THR A 191 12.55 10.89 1.07
N TYR A 192 12.87 12.11 1.43
CA TYR A 192 12.76 13.30 0.58
C TYR A 192 14.14 13.93 0.45
N GLU A 193 14.59 14.09 -0.77
CA GLU A 193 15.89 14.72 -1.06
C GLU A 193 15.70 15.97 -1.92
N ASN A 194 16.41 17.01 -1.54
CA ASN A 194 16.51 18.25 -2.31
C ASN A 194 17.97 18.55 -2.55
N THR A 195 18.37 18.51 -3.81
CA THR A 195 19.73 18.72 -4.24
C THR A 195 19.80 19.95 -5.11
N THR A 196 20.68 20.90 -4.75
CA THR A 196 20.95 22.09 -5.54
C THR A 196 22.37 22.03 -6.08
N THR A 197 22.49 22.07 -7.40
CA THR A 197 23.76 22.12 -8.14
C THR A 197 23.88 23.39 -8.94
N PHE A 198 25.10 23.89 -9.05
CA PHE A 198 25.45 25.07 -9.83
C PHE A 198 26.29 24.60 -11.00
N SER A 199 25.97 25.03 -12.23
CA SER A 199 26.61 24.48 -13.43
C SER A 199 27.73 25.36 -13.99
N ASP A 200 28.11 26.43 -13.31
CA ASP A 200 29.16 27.34 -13.82
C ASP A 200 30.55 27.05 -13.24
N SER A 201 31.56 27.49 -13.97
CA SER A 201 32.99 27.15 -13.90
C SER A 201 33.74 27.50 -12.61
N LEU A 202 33.07 27.95 -11.57
CA LEU A 202 33.67 28.15 -10.25
C LEU A 202 33.50 26.89 -9.39
N PRO A 203 34.45 26.61 -8.47
CA PRO A 203 34.31 25.49 -7.54
C PRO A 203 33.08 25.76 -6.63
N THR A 204 31.92 25.32 -7.07
CA THR A 204 30.66 25.54 -6.42
C THR A 204 30.33 24.38 -5.53
N PHE A 205 29.74 24.69 -4.40
CA PHE A 205 29.30 23.69 -3.46
C PHE A 205 27.98 23.07 -3.92
N PHE A 206 27.90 21.80 -3.75
CA PHE A 206 26.73 20.99 -3.91
C PHE A 206 25.99 20.92 -2.57
N ASN A 207 24.73 21.31 -2.54
CA ASN A 207 23.91 21.27 -1.32
C ASN A 207 22.90 20.13 -1.44
N ASN A 208 22.88 19.25 -0.45
CA ASN A 208 21.89 18.19 -0.34
C ASN A 208 21.17 18.30 1.01
N ARG A 209 19.85 18.36 0.96
CA ARG A 209 18.99 18.25 2.12
C ARG A 209 18.19 16.97 2.01
N ARG A 210 18.40 16.09 2.95
CA ARG A 210 17.68 14.82 3.07
C ARG A 210 16.80 14.82 4.31
N GLU A 211 15.58 14.39 4.12
CA GLU A 211 14.58 14.26 5.17
C GLU A 211 14.02 12.85 5.14
N ASP A 212 14.18 12.12 6.22
CA ASP A 212 13.67 10.77 6.44
C ASP A 212 12.50 10.83 7.42
N VAL A 213 11.32 10.45 6.96
CA VAL A 213 10.09 10.43 7.77
C VAL A 213 9.66 8.99 7.98
N SER A 214 9.79 8.51 9.20
CA SER A 214 9.34 7.18 9.61
C SER A 214 8.00 7.29 10.31
N VAL A 215 7.01 6.50 9.87
CA VAL A 215 5.65 6.51 10.42
C VAL A 215 5.33 5.13 10.97
N ASN A 216 4.74 5.09 12.17
CA ASN A 216 4.19 3.88 12.73
C ASN A 216 2.96 4.16 13.59
N GLY A 217 2.08 3.17 13.73
CA GLY A 217 0.92 3.29 14.59
C GLY A 217 -0.04 2.12 14.49
N PHE A 218 -0.84 1.98 15.53
CA PHE A 218 -1.91 1.00 15.59
C PHE A 218 -3.22 1.62 15.09
N ILE A 219 -3.96 0.84 14.33
CA ILE A 219 -5.26 1.21 13.79
C ILE A 219 -6.24 0.06 13.98
N TRP A 220 -7.51 0.36 13.95
CA TRP A 220 -8.56 -0.66 13.97
C TRP A 220 -9.79 -0.16 13.21
N ASN A 221 -10.52 -1.09 12.63
CA ASN A 221 -11.84 -0.81 12.12
C ASN A 221 -12.79 -1.98 12.44
N ILE A 222 -14.05 -1.68 12.48
CA ILE A 222 -15.12 -2.65 12.71
C ILE A 222 -16.06 -2.68 11.52
N GLY A 223 -16.71 -3.82 11.31
CA GLY A 223 -17.67 -3.98 10.25
C GLY A 223 -18.82 -4.89 10.63
N VAL A 224 -19.95 -4.62 10.00
CA VAL A 224 -21.16 -5.42 10.14
C VAL A 224 -21.75 -5.66 8.76
N GLN A 225 -22.25 -6.87 8.52
CA GLN A 225 -23.00 -7.22 7.31
C GLN A 225 -24.23 -8.03 7.68
N HIS A 226 -25.32 -7.82 6.95
CA HIS A 226 -26.55 -8.58 7.09
C HIS A 226 -27.17 -8.91 5.74
N ASP A 227 -27.48 -10.19 5.54
CA ASP A 227 -28.16 -10.70 4.34
C ASP A 227 -29.67 -10.80 4.58
N PHE A 228 -30.43 -9.98 3.92
CA PHE A 228 -31.90 -10.06 3.86
C PHE A 228 -32.30 -11.04 2.77
N VAL A 229 -32.66 -12.26 3.14
CA VAL A 229 -33.11 -13.28 2.18
C VAL A 229 -34.52 -12.97 1.70
N LEU A 230 -34.67 -12.68 0.39
CA LEU A 230 -35.95 -12.34 -0.24
C LEU A 230 -36.64 -13.59 -0.79
N LYS A 231 -35.87 -14.56 -1.28
CA LYS A 231 -36.41 -15.81 -1.83
C LYS A 231 -35.45 -16.96 -1.55
N THR A 232 -36.00 -18.09 -1.14
CA THR A 232 -35.27 -19.37 -0.95
C THR A 232 -35.66 -20.38 -2.01
N ALA A 233 -34.86 -21.43 -2.17
CA ALA A 233 -35.16 -22.52 -3.08
C ALA A 233 -36.40 -23.31 -2.59
N ASP A 234 -37.24 -23.75 -3.55
CA ASP A 234 -38.47 -24.48 -3.22
C ASP A 234 -38.19 -25.84 -2.57
N ASN A 235 -37.08 -26.48 -2.96
CA ASN A 235 -36.67 -27.81 -2.47
C ASN A 235 -35.82 -27.74 -1.19
N ASP A 236 -35.19 -26.60 -0.88
CA ASP A 236 -34.41 -26.41 0.36
C ASP A 236 -34.47 -24.94 0.80
N LYS A 237 -35.27 -24.68 1.81
CA LYS A 237 -35.44 -23.34 2.39
C LYS A 237 -34.17 -22.76 3.04
N THR A 238 -33.09 -23.53 3.13
CA THR A 238 -31.80 -23.05 3.64
C THR A 238 -30.92 -22.43 2.54
N VAL A 239 -31.29 -22.61 1.25
CA VAL A 239 -30.56 -22.07 0.12
C VAL A 239 -31.20 -20.76 -0.36
N PRO A 240 -30.55 -19.61 -0.17
CA PRO A 240 -31.07 -18.33 -0.64
C PRO A 240 -30.91 -18.26 -2.19
N LEU A 241 -31.98 -17.91 -2.89
CA LEU A 241 -31.97 -17.64 -4.33
C LEU A 241 -31.86 -16.15 -4.64
N ARG A 242 -32.40 -15.31 -3.78
CA ARG A 242 -32.31 -13.84 -3.89
C ARG A 242 -32.14 -13.26 -2.51
N TRP A 243 -31.20 -12.35 -2.37
CA TRP A 243 -30.95 -11.63 -1.14
C TRP A 243 -30.46 -10.22 -1.44
N ILE A 244 -30.52 -9.36 -0.45
CA ILE A 244 -29.92 -8.03 -0.40
C ILE A 244 -28.96 -8.01 0.78
N THR A 245 -27.72 -7.65 0.55
CA THR A 245 -26.75 -7.45 1.62
C THR A 245 -26.66 -5.98 1.98
N LEU A 246 -26.80 -5.66 3.25
CA LEU A 246 -26.44 -4.37 3.82
C LEU A 246 -25.14 -4.52 4.59
N GLY A 247 -24.21 -3.58 4.37
CA GLY A 247 -22.93 -3.56 5.05
C GLY A 247 -22.56 -2.16 5.51
N VAL A 248 -22.02 -2.10 6.73
CA VAL A 248 -21.49 -0.87 7.32
C VAL A 248 -20.10 -1.18 7.86
N THR A 249 -19.18 -0.27 7.64
CA THR A 249 -17.84 -0.30 8.22
C THR A 249 -17.50 1.08 8.78
N GLY A 250 -16.73 1.10 9.84
CA GLY A 250 -16.32 2.34 10.48
C GLY A 250 -15.00 2.17 11.24
N GLU A 251 -14.24 3.25 11.27
CA GLU A 251 -13.02 3.33 12.06
C GLU A 251 -13.02 4.60 12.92
N GLY A 252 -12.33 4.54 14.05
CA GLY A 252 -12.13 5.71 14.91
C GLY A 252 -10.97 6.57 14.40
N LYS A 253 -10.77 7.71 15.06
CA LYS A 253 -9.55 8.50 14.88
C LYS A 253 -8.35 7.70 15.38
N HIS A 254 -7.29 7.68 14.60
CA HIS A 254 -6.02 7.04 14.94
C HIS A 254 -4.89 8.06 14.94
N ASP A 255 -4.05 8.02 15.95
CA ASP A 255 -2.85 8.84 16.02
C ASP A 255 -1.65 7.98 15.57
N LEU A 256 -1.01 8.41 14.49
CA LEU A 256 0.22 7.80 13.99
C LEU A 256 1.41 8.57 14.54
N LYS A 257 2.40 7.84 15.04
CA LYS A 257 3.67 8.45 15.47
C LYS A 257 4.54 8.65 14.24
N SER A 258 5.15 9.81 14.11
CA SER A 258 6.16 10.08 13.10
C SER A 258 7.47 10.48 13.75
N ILE A 259 8.57 9.92 13.24
CA ILE A 259 9.93 10.32 13.59
C ILE A 259 10.50 10.97 12.33
N TYR A 260 10.98 12.17 12.51
CA TYR A 260 11.54 13.00 11.45
C TYR A 260 13.04 13.17 11.69
N ASP A 261 13.84 12.75 10.73
CA ASP A 261 15.28 12.88 10.73
C ASP A 261 15.71 13.73 9.54
N GLN A 262 16.45 14.78 9.79
CA GLN A 262 16.90 15.72 8.78
C GLN A 262 18.42 15.81 8.76
N LEU A 263 18.98 15.74 7.56
CA LEU A 263 20.40 15.89 7.31
C LEU A 263 20.63 16.92 6.20
N PHE A 264 21.46 17.90 6.48
CA PHE A 264 21.87 18.91 5.52
C PHE A 264 23.37 18.84 5.30
N ILE A 265 23.78 18.49 4.07
CA ILE A 265 25.18 18.28 3.67
C ILE A 265 25.53 19.33 2.62
N ARG A 266 26.72 19.88 2.74
CA ARG A 266 27.39 20.65 1.70
C ARG A 266 28.65 19.93 1.28
N SER A 267 28.88 19.76 -0.01
CA SER A 267 30.09 19.11 -0.55
C SER A 267 30.57 19.82 -1.79
N ARG A 268 31.83 19.58 -2.18
CA ARG A 268 32.40 20.10 -3.44
C ARG A 268 32.05 19.29 -4.67
N GLY A 269 31.55 18.08 -4.50
CA GLY A 269 31.15 17.20 -5.60
C GLY A 269 30.55 15.90 -5.12
N LEU A 270 29.94 15.18 -6.05
CA LEU A 270 29.48 13.82 -5.86
C LEU A 270 30.47 12.89 -6.57
N LEU A 271 31.11 12.00 -5.83
CA LEU A 271 31.99 10.99 -6.38
C LEU A 271 31.19 9.91 -7.15
N SER A 272 31.83 9.27 -8.13
CA SER A 272 31.21 8.23 -8.97
C SER A 272 30.67 7.02 -8.20
N ASN A 273 31.14 6.83 -6.97
CA ASN A 273 30.67 5.77 -6.05
C ASN A 273 29.43 6.19 -5.22
N GLY A 274 28.87 7.39 -5.44
CA GLY A 274 27.73 7.91 -4.70
C GLY A 274 28.07 8.53 -3.34
N THR A 275 29.37 8.70 -3.01
CA THR A 275 29.79 9.43 -1.81
C THR A 275 30.09 10.90 -2.16
N TYR A 276 29.96 11.78 -1.17
CA TYR A 276 30.27 13.19 -1.33
C TYR A 276 31.75 13.44 -1.10
N ASP A 277 32.37 14.25 -1.99
CA ASP A 277 33.74 14.71 -1.83
C ASP A 277 33.76 15.93 -0.90
N ASP A 278 34.68 15.91 0.08
CA ASP A 278 34.90 17.02 1.02
C ASP A 278 33.56 17.49 1.66
N ALA A 279 32.76 16.54 2.16
CA ALA A 279 31.44 16.78 2.69
C ALA A 279 31.49 17.38 4.11
N ASP A 280 30.75 18.44 4.32
CA ASP A 280 30.52 19.06 5.62
C ASP A 280 29.03 18.97 5.98
N THR A 281 28.74 18.48 7.17
CA THR A 281 27.38 18.41 7.70
C THR A 281 27.03 19.74 8.36
N LEU A 282 26.17 20.51 7.71
CA LEU A 282 25.76 21.84 8.19
C LEU A 282 24.73 21.78 9.31
N ALA A 283 23.85 20.80 9.25
CA ALA A 283 22.82 20.59 10.27
C ALA A 283 22.32 19.16 10.27
N SER A 284 21.99 18.67 11.44
CA SER A 284 21.21 17.44 11.62
C SER A 284 20.19 17.66 12.74
N ALA A 285 18.98 17.16 12.55
CA ALA A 285 17.90 17.25 13.54
C ALA A 285 17.09 15.96 13.55
N LEU A 286 16.79 15.46 14.74
CA LEU A 286 15.85 14.37 14.99
C LEU A 286 14.68 14.95 15.79
N VAL A 287 13.47 14.81 15.25
CA VAL A 287 12.22 15.27 15.89
C VAL A 287 11.26 14.08 15.95
N SER A 288 10.71 13.80 17.11
CA SER A 288 9.74 12.73 17.37
C SER A 288 8.35 13.26 17.72
#